data_cde37de6a1fbdcc7ca78d072cf58108a
#
_entry.id   cde37de6a1fbdcc7ca78d072cf58108a
#
_cell.length_a   1.000
_cell.length_b   1.000
_cell.length_c   1.000
_cell.angle_alpha   90.00
_cell.angle_beta   90.00
_cell.angle_gamma   90.00
#
_symmetry.space_group_name_H-M   'P 1'
#
loop_
_entity.id
_entity.type
_entity.pdbx_description
1 polymer ?
#
loop_
_entity_poly.entity_id
_entity_poly.type
_entity_poly.pdbx_seq_one_letter_code
_entity_poly.pdbx_strand_id
1 'polypeptide(L)'
;MAFIDDLKRLGIVAIIRAPSADSAVATAGALFRGGVLALEVTYSTPDCCSAIKRICAEAPKGAAIGVGTVRTVAEMETAVAAGATYAVSPHVDVGLIAAAQRLKIASLPGAFTATEAMTAWKAGATCVKLFPAVQAGPEYLRALRAPLSDIPFMPTGGVALENIAEWFAAGAVAVGLSKLTMGTPAQVEEASRSVTARFAAIRSGR
;
A
#
# COMPACT_ATOMS: atom_id res chain seq x y z
N MET A 1 -1.10 -18.49 -3.47
CA MET A 1 -0.33 -17.43 -4.15
C MET A 1 0.29 -16.54 -3.08
N ALA A 2 1.55 -16.18 -3.17
CA ALA A 2 2.17 -15.30 -2.17
C ALA A 2 1.61 -13.88 -2.30
N PHE A 3 1.47 -13.14 -1.19
CA PHE A 3 0.95 -11.76 -1.19
C PHE A 3 1.67 -10.83 -2.18
N ILE A 4 2.97 -11.05 -2.40
CA ILE A 4 3.74 -10.27 -3.38
C ILE A 4 3.18 -10.42 -4.81
N ASP A 5 2.64 -11.58 -5.17
CA ASP A 5 2.03 -11.80 -6.49
C ASP A 5 0.70 -11.04 -6.60
N ASP A 6 -0.08 -11.02 -5.51
CA ASP A 6 -1.30 -10.20 -5.43
C ASP A 6 -0.96 -8.71 -5.52
N LEU A 7 0.08 -8.25 -4.80
CA LEU A 7 0.52 -6.86 -4.85
C LEU A 7 0.93 -6.45 -6.28
N LYS A 8 1.70 -7.29 -6.99
CA LYS A 8 2.08 -7.08 -8.39
C LYS A 8 0.87 -7.05 -9.33
N ARG A 9 -0.10 -7.95 -9.09
CA ARG A 9 -1.32 -8.04 -9.89
C ARG A 9 -2.22 -6.82 -9.70
N LEU A 10 -2.40 -6.37 -8.46
CA LEU A 10 -3.24 -5.24 -8.09
C LEU A 10 -2.59 -3.90 -8.45
N GLY A 11 -1.29 -3.76 -8.26
CA GLY A 11 -0.45 -2.65 -8.69
C GLY A 11 -0.68 -1.31 -8.00
N ILE A 12 -1.90 -1.03 -7.59
CA ILE A 12 -2.32 0.23 -6.94
C ILE A 12 -2.78 -0.08 -5.52
N VAL A 13 -2.17 0.57 -4.53
CA VAL A 13 -2.59 0.54 -3.13
C VAL A 13 -3.12 1.91 -2.74
N ALA A 14 -4.41 2.02 -2.47
CA ALA A 14 -5.02 3.26 -2.00
C ALA A 14 -4.78 3.42 -0.49
N ILE A 15 -4.38 4.62 -0.06
CA ILE A 15 -4.08 4.90 1.34
C ILE A 15 -5.20 5.74 1.93
N ILE A 16 -6.05 5.12 2.73
CA ILE A 16 -7.19 5.78 3.38
C ILE A 16 -6.73 6.39 4.70
N ARG A 17 -6.77 7.71 4.77
CA ARG A 17 -6.64 8.50 5.99
C ARG A 17 -7.88 9.35 6.13
N ALA A 18 -8.81 8.90 6.94
CA ALA A 18 -10.14 9.48 7.05
C ALA A 18 -10.40 10.11 8.43
N PRO A 19 -11.34 11.03 8.54
CA PRO A 19 -11.71 11.65 9.82
C PRO A 19 -12.56 10.74 10.72
N SER A 20 -13.10 9.63 10.18
CA SER A 20 -13.89 8.64 10.93
C SER A 20 -13.88 7.27 10.23
N ALA A 21 -14.30 6.23 10.96
CA ALA A 21 -14.52 4.90 10.40
C ALA A 21 -15.57 4.91 9.28
N ASP A 22 -16.67 5.65 9.43
CA ASP A 22 -17.72 5.75 8.40
C ASP A 22 -17.20 6.37 7.10
N SER A 23 -16.40 7.44 7.21
CA SER A 23 -15.76 8.05 6.06
C SER A 23 -14.76 7.09 5.37
N ALA A 24 -14.01 6.31 6.16
CA ALA A 24 -13.10 5.30 5.61
C ALA A 24 -13.85 4.20 4.83
N VAL A 25 -14.97 3.70 5.37
CA VAL A 25 -15.82 2.70 4.71
C VAL A 25 -16.42 3.26 3.42
N ALA A 26 -16.96 4.47 3.44
CA ALA A 26 -17.52 5.12 2.26
C ALA A 26 -16.45 5.30 1.15
N THR A 27 -15.23 5.70 1.54
CA THR A 27 -14.09 5.84 0.64
C THR A 27 -13.70 4.47 0.04
N ALA A 28 -13.62 3.42 0.86
CA ALA A 28 -13.30 2.08 0.39
C ALA A 28 -14.33 1.56 -0.63
N GLY A 29 -15.63 1.77 -0.38
CA GLY A 29 -16.68 1.43 -1.34
C GLY A 29 -16.53 2.14 -2.68
N ALA A 30 -16.15 3.43 -2.68
CA ALA A 30 -15.89 4.20 -3.89
C ALA A 30 -14.66 3.67 -4.64
N LEU A 31 -13.57 3.33 -3.92
CA LEU A 31 -12.37 2.72 -4.49
C LEU A 31 -12.70 1.39 -5.20
N PHE A 32 -13.49 0.53 -4.54
CA PHE A 32 -13.92 -0.76 -5.12
C PHE A 32 -14.75 -0.59 -6.40
N ARG A 33 -15.70 0.34 -6.40
CA ARG A 33 -16.49 0.64 -7.62
C ARG A 33 -15.63 1.21 -8.76
N GLY A 34 -14.55 1.91 -8.42
CA GLY A 34 -13.55 2.38 -9.38
C GLY A 34 -12.50 1.33 -9.79
N GLY A 35 -12.58 0.09 -9.24
CA GLY A 35 -11.68 -1.01 -9.60
C GLY A 35 -10.37 -1.07 -8.81
N VAL A 36 -10.16 -0.24 -7.80
CA VAL A 36 -9.00 -0.31 -6.90
C VAL A 36 -9.30 -1.33 -5.81
N LEU A 37 -8.58 -2.44 -5.81
CA LEU A 37 -8.85 -3.60 -4.94
C LEU A 37 -7.83 -3.79 -3.82
N ALA A 38 -6.72 -3.04 -3.80
CA ALA A 38 -5.81 -3.02 -2.65
C ALA A 38 -5.89 -1.67 -1.95
N LEU A 39 -6.10 -1.70 -0.64
CA LEU A 39 -6.17 -0.49 0.17
C LEU A 39 -5.62 -0.73 1.57
N GLU A 40 -5.06 0.30 2.17
CA GLU A 40 -4.69 0.35 3.58
C GLU A 40 -5.47 1.44 4.30
N VAL A 41 -6.05 1.11 5.47
CA VAL A 41 -6.59 2.12 6.38
C VAL A 41 -5.47 2.50 7.35
N THR A 42 -5.11 3.79 7.41
CA THR A 42 -4.05 4.22 8.32
C THR A 42 -4.52 4.14 9.77
N TYR A 43 -3.65 3.68 10.67
CA TYR A 43 -3.96 3.56 12.11
C TYR A 43 -4.27 4.92 12.77
N SER A 44 -3.90 6.02 12.13
CA SER A 44 -4.29 7.39 12.53
C SER A 44 -5.74 7.76 12.20
N THR A 45 -6.48 6.93 11.46
CA THR A 45 -7.93 7.08 11.27
C THR A 45 -8.63 6.69 12.58
N PRO A 46 -9.51 7.52 13.15
CA PRO A 46 -10.27 7.14 14.32
C PRO A 46 -11.04 5.83 14.08
N ASP A 47 -11.00 4.93 15.07
CA ASP A 47 -11.63 3.61 15.01
C ASP A 47 -11.25 2.78 13.77
N CYS A 48 -9.97 2.88 13.34
CA CYS A 48 -9.50 2.22 12.11
C CYS A 48 -9.78 0.72 12.08
N CYS A 49 -9.72 0.01 13.21
CA CYS A 49 -10.01 -1.42 13.29
C CYS A 49 -11.49 -1.72 13.02
N SER A 50 -12.41 -0.86 13.49
CA SER A 50 -13.83 -0.95 13.14
C SER A 50 -14.04 -0.73 11.64
N ALA A 51 -13.35 0.26 11.06
CA ALA A 51 -13.39 0.49 9.61
C ALA A 51 -12.86 -0.72 8.84
N ILE A 52 -11.70 -1.27 9.20
CA ILE A 52 -11.12 -2.47 8.56
C ILE A 52 -12.10 -3.63 8.59
N LYS A 53 -12.70 -3.93 9.75
CA LYS A 53 -13.67 -5.01 9.90
C LYS A 53 -14.86 -4.87 8.94
N ARG A 54 -15.43 -3.67 8.86
CA ARG A 54 -16.56 -3.37 7.97
C ARG A 54 -16.16 -3.44 6.51
N ILE A 55 -15.02 -2.88 6.15
CA ILE A 55 -14.48 -2.93 4.78
C ILE A 55 -14.24 -4.39 4.35
N CYS A 56 -13.67 -5.22 5.22
CA CYS A 56 -13.45 -6.64 4.92
C CYS A 56 -14.76 -7.40 4.67
N ALA A 57 -15.84 -7.04 5.38
CA ALA A 57 -17.15 -7.67 5.20
C ALA A 57 -17.80 -7.33 3.85
N GLU A 58 -17.49 -6.17 3.28
CA GLU A 58 -18.03 -5.67 2.01
C GLU A 58 -17.06 -5.80 0.84
N ALA A 59 -15.83 -6.24 1.08
CA ALA A 59 -14.77 -6.27 0.08
C ALA A 59 -15.09 -7.28 -1.04
N PRO A 60 -14.91 -6.89 -2.30
CA PRO A 60 -15.08 -7.82 -3.42
C PRO A 60 -14.01 -8.91 -3.39
N LYS A 61 -14.32 -10.06 -3.99
CA LYS A 61 -13.39 -11.18 -4.08
C LYS A 61 -12.05 -10.76 -4.71
N GLY A 62 -10.97 -11.09 -4.05
CA GLY A 62 -9.61 -10.78 -4.51
C GLY A 62 -9.11 -9.40 -4.09
N ALA A 63 -9.88 -8.65 -3.28
CA ALA A 63 -9.39 -7.45 -2.64
C ALA A 63 -8.38 -7.77 -1.53
N ALA A 64 -7.43 -6.86 -1.33
CA ALA A 64 -6.44 -6.91 -0.26
C ALA A 64 -6.65 -5.72 0.68
N ILE A 65 -6.95 -5.97 1.94
CA ILE A 65 -7.20 -4.95 2.95
C ILE A 65 -6.07 -4.96 3.97
N GLY A 66 -5.39 -3.84 4.12
CA GLY A 66 -4.28 -3.69 5.04
C GLY A 66 -4.49 -2.59 6.06
N VAL A 67 -3.54 -2.54 7.00
CA VAL A 67 -3.39 -1.45 7.94
C VAL A 67 -2.12 -0.66 7.63
N GLY A 68 -2.24 0.67 7.58
CA GLY A 68 -1.10 1.58 7.36
C GLY A 68 -0.71 2.36 8.59
N THR A 69 0.48 2.95 8.55
CA THR A 69 1.02 3.80 9.62
C THR A 69 1.16 3.04 10.96
N VAL A 70 1.41 1.73 10.89
CA VAL A 70 1.65 0.89 12.06
C VAL A 70 3.01 1.23 12.67
N ARG A 71 3.06 1.41 14.00
CA ARG A 71 4.27 1.77 14.74
C ARG A 71 4.54 0.84 15.92
N THR A 72 3.57 0.01 16.29
CA THR A 72 3.71 -0.95 17.40
C THR A 72 3.13 -2.31 17.03
N VAL A 73 3.60 -3.35 17.70
CA VAL A 73 3.08 -4.72 17.53
C VAL A 73 1.61 -4.80 17.93
N ALA A 74 1.21 -4.13 19.01
CA ALA A 74 -0.18 -4.11 19.47
C ALA A 74 -1.14 -3.49 18.46
N GLU A 75 -0.73 -2.41 17.76
CA GLU A 75 -1.50 -1.83 16.66
C GLU A 75 -1.70 -2.86 15.52
N MET A 76 -0.64 -3.58 15.17
CA MET A 76 -0.70 -4.62 14.14
C MET A 76 -1.63 -5.76 14.53
N GLU A 77 -1.48 -6.30 15.73
CA GLU A 77 -2.28 -7.42 16.26
C GLU A 77 -3.78 -7.07 16.27
N THR A 78 -4.12 -5.86 16.72
CA THR A 78 -5.51 -5.38 16.75
C THR A 78 -6.09 -5.26 15.34
N ALA A 79 -5.32 -4.74 14.39
CA ALA A 79 -5.76 -4.62 13.00
C ALA A 79 -5.91 -5.97 12.30
N VAL A 80 -5.02 -6.93 12.59
CA VAL A 80 -5.12 -8.31 12.07
C VAL A 80 -6.35 -9.01 12.63
N ALA A 81 -6.65 -8.84 13.91
CA ALA A 81 -7.88 -9.35 14.51
C ALA A 81 -9.15 -8.74 13.87
N ALA A 82 -9.04 -7.53 13.31
CA ALA A 82 -10.11 -6.88 12.55
C ALA A 82 -10.20 -7.35 11.08
N GLY A 83 -9.23 -8.14 10.59
CA GLY A 83 -9.24 -8.70 9.24
C GLY A 83 -8.16 -8.16 8.29
N ALA A 84 -7.21 -7.32 8.76
CA ALA A 84 -6.11 -6.87 7.92
C ALA A 84 -5.21 -8.05 7.50
N THR A 85 -4.87 -8.11 6.22
CA THR A 85 -4.04 -9.17 5.61
C THR A 85 -2.60 -8.74 5.34
N TYR A 86 -2.31 -7.46 5.50
CA TYR A 86 -0.96 -6.91 5.43
C TYR A 86 -0.83 -5.64 6.29
N ALA A 87 0.39 -5.31 6.66
CA ALA A 87 0.72 -4.14 7.45
C ALA A 87 1.80 -3.28 6.78
N VAL A 88 1.59 -1.96 6.80
CA VAL A 88 2.51 -0.97 6.28
C VAL A 88 2.96 -0.05 7.41
N SER A 89 4.27 0.10 7.57
CA SER A 89 4.86 1.05 8.53
C SER A 89 5.57 2.21 7.81
N PRO A 90 5.71 3.37 8.44
CA PRO A 90 6.44 4.50 7.85
C PRO A 90 7.96 4.36 7.93
N HIS A 91 8.48 3.37 8.64
CA HIS A 91 9.89 3.16 8.95
C HIS A 91 10.20 1.66 9.02
N VAL A 92 11.49 1.34 9.04
CA VAL A 92 11.96 -0.03 9.29
C VAL A 92 12.00 -0.29 10.78
N ASP A 93 11.28 -1.34 11.20
CA ASP A 93 11.34 -1.92 12.52
C ASP A 93 11.33 -3.44 12.39
N VAL A 94 12.44 -4.08 12.75
CA VAL A 94 12.60 -5.53 12.64
C VAL A 94 11.65 -6.29 13.57
N GLY A 95 11.25 -5.70 14.68
CA GLY A 95 10.24 -6.26 15.60
C GLY A 95 8.86 -6.30 14.97
N LEU A 96 8.46 -5.26 14.23
CA LEU A 96 7.22 -5.24 13.46
C LEU A 96 7.25 -6.28 12.33
N ILE A 97 8.37 -6.41 11.62
CA ILE A 97 8.52 -7.41 10.55
C ILE A 97 8.40 -8.82 11.13
N ALA A 98 9.08 -9.11 12.24
CA ALA A 98 8.98 -10.40 12.92
C ALA A 98 7.55 -10.67 13.45
N ALA A 99 6.85 -9.64 13.95
CA ALA A 99 5.45 -9.76 14.36
C ALA A 99 4.53 -10.11 13.19
N ALA A 100 4.70 -9.47 12.03
CA ALA A 100 3.94 -9.79 10.82
C ALA A 100 4.12 -11.25 10.38
N GLN A 101 5.36 -11.77 10.46
CA GLN A 101 5.64 -13.18 10.17
C GLN A 101 4.92 -14.13 11.14
N ARG A 102 4.93 -13.83 12.46
CA ARG A 102 4.18 -14.63 13.46
C ARG A 102 2.68 -14.61 13.20
N LEU A 103 2.15 -13.46 12.79
CA LEU A 103 0.74 -13.26 12.46
C LEU A 103 0.38 -13.79 11.06
N LYS A 104 1.37 -14.26 10.28
CA LYS A 104 1.20 -14.79 8.91
C LYS A 104 0.58 -13.77 7.95
N ILE A 105 0.92 -12.50 8.11
CA ILE A 105 0.55 -11.42 7.20
C ILE A 105 1.77 -10.85 6.49
N ALA A 106 1.53 -10.16 5.38
CA ALA A 106 2.61 -9.45 4.68
C ALA A 106 3.02 -8.17 5.41
N SER A 107 4.32 -7.83 5.37
CA SER A 107 4.86 -6.58 5.90
C SER A 107 5.49 -5.73 4.80
N LEU A 108 5.15 -4.43 4.81
CA LEU A 108 5.65 -3.43 3.88
C LEU A 108 6.26 -2.26 4.67
N PRO A 109 7.46 -2.44 5.26
CA PRO A 109 8.14 -1.39 6.02
C PRO A 109 8.62 -0.25 5.11
N GLY A 110 8.54 0.98 5.63
CA GLY A 110 9.03 2.17 4.98
C GLY A 110 10.54 2.28 5.09
N ALA A 111 11.22 2.53 3.97
CA ALA A 111 12.65 2.78 3.88
C ALA A 111 12.91 3.89 2.86
N PHE A 112 13.97 4.64 3.07
CA PHE A 112 14.42 5.64 2.12
C PHE A 112 15.80 5.31 1.55
N THR A 113 16.69 4.70 2.33
CA THR A 113 18.07 4.39 1.96
C THR A 113 18.28 2.90 1.63
N ALA A 114 19.38 2.60 0.93
CA ALA A 114 19.78 1.23 0.64
C ALA A 114 19.99 0.39 1.91
N THR A 115 20.55 0.99 2.96
CA THR A 115 20.77 0.31 4.25
C THR A 115 19.44 -0.06 4.91
N GLU A 116 18.48 0.85 4.93
CA GLU A 116 17.14 0.56 5.47
C GLU A 116 16.43 -0.50 4.64
N ALA A 117 16.47 -0.39 3.31
CA ALA A 117 15.85 -1.39 2.43
C ALA A 117 16.43 -2.79 2.65
N MET A 118 17.76 -2.90 2.74
CA MET A 118 18.44 -4.17 2.99
C MET A 118 18.16 -4.69 4.40
N THR A 119 18.06 -3.82 5.40
CA THR A 119 17.68 -4.21 6.77
C THR A 119 16.28 -4.81 6.80
N ALA A 120 15.33 -4.15 6.17
CA ALA A 120 13.96 -4.65 6.04
C ALA A 120 13.91 -5.99 5.32
N TRP A 121 14.61 -6.11 4.19
CA TRP A 121 14.63 -7.32 3.37
C TRP A 121 15.23 -8.52 4.12
N LYS A 122 16.38 -8.33 4.77
CA LYS A 122 17.02 -9.38 5.60
C LYS A 122 16.17 -9.81 6.79
N ALA A 123 15.35 -8.90 7.32
CA ALA A 123 14.38 -9.22 8.37
C ALA A 123 13.15 -9.99 7.84
N GLY A 124 12.99 -10.14 6.52
CA GLY A 124 11.91 -10.90 5.89
C GLY A 124 10.69 -10.05 5.52
N ALA A 125 10.87 -8.77 5.22
CA ALA A 125 9.81 -7.94 4.65
C ALA A 125 9.31 -8.53 3.32
N THR A 126 8.01 -8.42 3.07
CA THR A 126 7.39 -8.90 1.82
C THR A 126 7.66 -7.97 0.65
N CYS A 127 7.68 -6.67 0.92
CA CYS A 127 7.95 -5.60 -0.03
C CYS A 127 8.48 -4.40 0.77
N VAL A 128 9.35 -3.60 0.19
CA VAL A 128 9.84 -2.36 0.83
C VAL A 128 9.07 -1.17 0.28
N LYS A 129 8.42 -0.42 1.17
CA LYS A 129 7.80 0.86 0.84
C LYS A 129 8.90 1.92 0.71
N LEU A 130 9.16 2.43 -0.50
CA LEU A 130 10.02 3.61 -0.66
C LEU A 130 9.26 4.86 -0.21
N PHE A 131 9.70 5.47 0.90
CA PHE A 131 8.97 6.58 1.53
C PHE A 131 9.91 7.60 2.21
N PRO A 132 9.68 8.91 2.01
CA PRO A 132 8.67 9.53 1.12
C PRO A 132 9.15 9.60 -0.34
N ALA A 133 8.38 9.03 -1.28
CA ALA A 133 8.79 8.89 -2.67
C ALA A 133 8.92 10.24 -3.41
N VAL A 134 8.18 11.28 -2.99
CA VAL A 134 8.25 12.63 -3.58
C VAL A 134 9.67 13.21 -3.52
N GLN A 135 10.46 12.86 -2.52
CA GLN A 135 11.84 13.33 -2.37
C GLN A 135 12.84 12.49 -3.19
N ALA A 136 12.48 11.24 -3.45
CA ALA A 136 13.33 10.29 -4.14
C ALA A 136 13.27 10.44 -5.67
N GLY A 137 12.08 10.45 -6.22
CA GLY A 137 11.84 10.37 -7.65
C GLY A 137 12.07 8.98 -8.25
N PRO A 138 11.56 8.72 -9.48
CA PRO A 138 11.72 7.42 -10.14
C PRO A 138 13.18 7.05 -10.45
N GLU A 139 14.03 8.04 -10.74
CA GLU A 139 15.46 7.82 -10.99
C GLU A 139 16.19 7.28 -9.75
N TYR A 140 15.83 7.76 -8.56
CA TYR A 140 16.38 7.23 -7.32
C TYR A 140 15.99 5.76 -7.13
N LEU A 141 14.72 5.41 -7.38
CA LEU A 141 14.28 4.01 -7.32
C LEU A 141 15.07 3.14 -8.31
N ARG A 142 15.31 3.62 -9.54
CA ARG A 142 16.10 2.89 -10.54
C ARG A 142 17.53 2.65 -10.06
N ALA A 143 18.18 3.70 -9.52
CA ALA A 143 19.52 3.59 -8.97
C ALA A 143 19.59 2.67 -7.75
N LEU A 144 18.62 2.75 -6.85
CA LEU A 144 18.52 1.89 -5.66
C LEU A 144 18.35 0.41 -6.03
N ARG A 145 17.52 0.12 -7.05
CA ARG A 145 17.26 -1.24 -7.52
C ARG A 145 18.40 -1.87 -8.30
N ALA A 146 19.33 -1.10 -8.86
CA ALA A 146 20.44 -1.66 -9.62
C ALA A 146 21.26 -2.68 -8.80
N PRO A 147 21.72 -2.37 -7.58
CA PRO A 147 22.37 -3.33 -6.68
C PRO A 147 21.39 -4.20 -5.86
N LEU A 148 20.12 -3.84 -5.73
CA LEU A 148 19.10 -4.49 -4.88
C LEU A 148 17.94 -5.02 -5.76
N SER A 149 18.28 -5.74 -6.82
CA SER A 149 17.32 -6.18 -7.85
C SER A 149 16.29 -7.20 -7.36
N ASP A 150 16.60 -7.91 -6.29
CA ASP A 150 15.76 -8.91 -5.64
C ASP A 150 14.72 -8.31 -4.69
N ILE A 151 14.90 -7.04 -4.26
CA ILE A 151 13.97 -6.36 -3.37
C ILE A 151 12.80 -5.76 -4.16
N PRO A 152 11.54 -6.18 -3.89
CA PRO A 152 10.38 -5.52 -4.45
C PRO A 152 10.13 -4.18 -3.74
N PHE A 153 9.92 -3.09 -4.52
CA PHE A 153 9.66 -1.77 -4.00
C PHE A 153 8.27 -1.25 -4.36
N MET A 154 7.64 -0.57 -3.39
CA MET A 154 6.39 0.15 -3.55
C MET A 154 6.58 1.63 -3.17
N PRO A 155 6.86 2.52 -4.13
CA PRO A 155 6.95 3.95 -3.86
C PRO A 155 5.62 4.50 -3.35
N THR A 156 5.72 5.36 -2.33
CA THR A 156 4.58 5.95 -1.64
C THR A 156 4.88 7.38 -1.19
N GLY A 157 3.88 8.26 -1.31
CA GLY A 157 4.01 9.68 -0.98
C GLY A 157 4.54 10.50 -2.17
N GLY A 158 3.64 11.25 -2.82
CA GLY A 158 3.92 12.01 -4.03
C GLY A 158 3.70 11.24 -5.33
N VAL A 159 3.29 9.98 -5.26
CA VAL A 159 2.82 9.23 -6.44
C VAL A 159 1.41 9.68 -6.79
N ALA A 160 1.16 9.91 -8.07
CA ALA A 160 -0.10 10.39 -8.62
C ALA A 160 -0.35 9.80 -10.02
N LEU A 161 -1.57 9.99 -10.56
CA LEU A 161 -1.94 9.48 -11.88
C LEU A 161 -0.96 9.90 -12.99
N GLU A 162 -0.45 11.13 -12.88
CA GLU A 162 0.44 11.75 -13.87
C GLU A 162 1.79 11.06 -13.95
N ASN A 163 2.29 10.51 -12.83
CA ASN A 163 3.65 9.97 -12.74
C ASN A 163 3.71 8.45 -12.47
N ILE A 164 2.59 7.74 -12.37
CA ILE A 164 2.62 6.29 -12.06
C ILE A 164 3.40 5.49 -13.12
N ALA A 165 3.34 5.89 -14.39
CA ALA A 165 4.05 5.19 -15.46
C ALA A 165 5.57 5.23 -15.26
N GLU A 166 6.11 6.34 -14.81
CA GLU A 166 7.54 6.52 -14.54
C GLU A 166 8.00 5.62 -13.37
N TRP A 167 7.16 5.49 -12.34
CA TRP A 167 7.45 4.60 -11.22
C TRP A 167 7.48 3.13 -11.62
N PHE A 168 6.52 2.67 -12.43
CA PHE A 168 6.54 1.31 -12.97
C PHE A 168 7.71 1.09 -13.92
N ALA A 169 8.04 2.06 -14.77
CA ALA A 169 9.24 2.01 -15.63
C ALA A 169 10.56 1.99 -14.84
N ALA A 170 10.58 2.57 -13.64
CA ALA A 170 11.69 2.46 -12.70
C ALA A 170 11.73 1.10 -11.96
N GLY A 171 10.71 0.25 -12.15
CA GLY A 171 10.64 -1.10 -11.63
C GLY A 171 9.91 -1.23 -10.30
N ALA A 172 9.03 -0.30 -9.95
CA ALA A 172 8.09 -0.48 -8.86
C ALA A 172 7.18 -1.69 -9.12
N VAL A 173 6.92 -2.51 -8.10
CA VAL A 173 5.99 -3.65 -8.20
C VAL A 173 4.55 -3.24 -7.97
N ALA A 174 4.34 -2.18 -7.23
CA ALA A 174 3.08 -1.49 -6.96
C ALA A 174 3.37 -0.04 -6.56
N VAL A 175 2.34 0.79 -6.45
CA VAL A 175 2.46 2.18 -5.98
C VAL A 175 1.41 2.49 -4.90
N GLY A 176 1.79 3.29 -3.90
CA GLY A 176 0.90 3.75 -2.84
C GLY A 176 0.37 5.16 -3.12
N LEU A 177 -0.95 5.31 -3.23
CA LEU A 177 -1.64 6.55 -3.61
C LEU A 177 -2.48 7.11 -2.48
N SER A 178 -2.03 8.18 -1.82
CA SER A 178 -2.78 8.87 -0.77
C SER A 178 -3.76 9.91 -1.32
N LYS A 179 -3.42 10.59 -2.42
CA LYS A 179 -4.30 11.60 -3.03
C LYS A 179 -5.55 10.99 -3.65
N LEU A 180 -5.51 9.71 -4.02
CA LEU A 180 -6.63 8.98 -4.59
C LEU A 180 -7.86 8.92 -3.67
N THR A 181 -7.66 9.06 -2.37
CA THR A 181 -8.72 8.92 -1.35
C THR A 181 -9.26 10.28 -0.88
N MET A 182 -8.88 11.36 -1.55
CA MET A 182 -9.31 12.73 -1.21
C MET A 182 -10.53 13.14 -2.03
N GLY A 183 -11.48 13.81 -1.38
CA GLY A 183 -12.69 14.33 -2.01
C GLY A 183 -13.95 13.55 -1.67
N THR A 184 -15.02 13.80 -2.42
CA THR A 184 -16.29 13.08 -2.28
C THR A 184 -16.19 11.63 -2.79
N PRO A 185 -17.05 10.71 -2.34
CA PRO A 185 -17.06 9.34 -2.86
C PRO A 185 -17.13 9.25 -4.39
N ALA A 186 -17.89 10.14 -5.04
CA ALA A 186 -17.99 10.18 -6.49
C ALA A 186 -16.67 10.58 -7.15
N GLN A 187 -15.95 11.54 -6.59
CA GLN A 187 -14.62 11.94 -7.07
C GLN A 187 -13.59 10.84 -6.86
N VAL A 188 -13.63 10.15 -5.72
CA VAL A 188 -12.76 8.98 -5.43
C VAL A 188 -13.00 7.86 -6.44
N GLU A 189 -14.28 7.55 -6.75
CA GLU A 189 -14.64 6.53 -7.72
C GLU A 189 -14.12 6.87 -9.12
N GLU A 190 -14.30 8.10 -9.58
CA GLU A 190 -13.82 8.53 -10.90
C GLU A 190 -12.29 8.52 -10.99
N ALA A 191 -11.61 9.05 -9.97
CA ALA A 191 -10.15 8.99 -9.90
C ALA A 191 -9.63 7.54 -9.87
N SER A 192 -10.37 6.64 -9.20
CA SER A 192 -10.04 5.22 -9.15
C SER A 192 -10.18 4.54 -10.53
N ARG A 193 -11.22 4.85 -11.28
CA ARG A 193 -11.37 4.37 -12.68
C ARG A 193 -10.21 4.85 -13.55
N SER A 194 -9.85 6.11 -13.44
CA SER A 194 -8.76 6.71 -14.22
C SER A 194 -7.41 6.03 -13.92
N VAL A 195 -7.07 5.85 -12.63
CA VAL A 195 -5.81 5.21 -12.25
C VAL A 195 -5.77 3.73 -12.61
N THR A 196 -6.88 3.03 -12.49
CA THR A 196 -7.00 1.61 -12.87
C THR A 196 -6.83 1.43 -14.37
N ALA A 197 -7.47 2.26 -15.18
CA ALA A 197 -7.31 2.28 -16.64
C ALA A 197 -5.86 2.58 -17.05
N ARG A 198 -5.23 3.56 -16.40
CA ARG A 198 -3.81 3.88 -16.65
C ARG A 198 -2.88 2.72 -16.30
N PHE A 199 -3.12 2.05 -15.17
CA PHE A 199 -2.33 0.88 -14.77
C PHE A 199 -2.51 -0.28 -15.76
N ALA A 200 -3.72 -0.55 -16.23
CA ALA A 200 -3.99 -1.57 -17.25
C ALA A 200 -3.24 -1.27 -18.56
N ALA A 201 -3.20 -0.01 -18.99
CA ALA A 201 -2.44 0.42 -20.17
C ALA A 201 -0.93 0.19 -19.99
N ILE A 202 -0.37 0.54 -18.83
CA ILE A 202 1.05 0.30 -18.51
C ILE A 202 1.37 -1.20 -18.59
N ARG A 203 0.52 -2.06 -18.04
CA ARG A 203 0.74 -3.52 -18.08
C ARG A 203 0.63 -4.14 -19.47
N SER A 204 -0.18 -3.56 -20.35
CA SER A 204 -0.33 -4.04 -21.73
C SER A 204 0.70 -3.45 -22.70
N GLY A 205 1.64 -2.63 -22.23
CA GLY A 205 2.65 -1.97 -23.06
C GLY A 205 2.11 -0.86 -23.97
N ARG A 206 0.95 -0.28 -23.62
CA ARG A 206 0.29 0.80 -24.38
C ARG A 206 0.45 2.15 -23.71
#